data_18e8c3430add14d6fc30f69a05f41ec9
#
_entry.id   18e8c3430add14d6fc30f69a05f41ec9
#
_cell.length_a   1.000
_cell.length_b   1.000
_cell.length_c   1.000
_cell.angle_alpha   90.00
_cell.angle_beta   90.00
_cell.angle_gamma   90.00
#
_symmetry.space_group_name_H-M   'P 1'
#
loop_
_entity.id
_entity.type
_entity.pdbx_description
1 polymer ?
#
loop_
_entity_poly.entity_id
_entity_poly.type
_entity_poly.pdbx_seq_one_letter_code
_entity_poly.pdbx_strand_id
1 'polypeptide(L)'
;MNKYPIDDIKAPAYLFIGGEVLFMKENIKVQKVSTRLDVPTSHNIKAGDILTDQAITIKGSPVAFSNSNVLFDALAFVKGQRLPKIDNCYIVARVASGKWVKWSFAPAIHDTIGSITFGANLPMGEHGWTVYPNPLKPNEPLVKVEETTAPVVSNLEDAGKFMLRVLGKYGDELAFDTDGANIDISISTEDAQNDRLIKYGKTLSDITVSAKFKPRNISLDDWELLTGITSAEEIGTFTGVNTCEDLVLQGAKKGDFMFTLKSARCKDPSDTFSPKDALMDELTFDAMGDNFGDNKLVIGTVAEDFQFADESAQ
;
A
#
# COMPACT_ATOMS: atom_id res chain seq x y z
N MET A 1 -27.11 18.89 15.69
CA MET A 1 -25.99 19.11 16.60
C MET A 1 -25.26 17.78 16.74
N ASN A 2 -24.00 17.68 16.35
CA ASN A 2 -23.22 16.46 16.56
C ASN A 2 -23.09 16.24 18.06
N LYS A 3 -23.63 15.14 18.54
CA LYS A 3 -23.66 14.78 19.98
C LYS A 3 -22.24 14.53 20.54
N TYR A 4 -21.27 14.33 19.63
CA TYR A 4 -19.85 14.06 19.93
C TYR A 4 -18.98 14.76 18.90
N PRO A 5 -18.56 16.01 19.16
CA PRO A 5 -17.64 16.71 18.29
C PRO A 5 -16.29 16.00 18.24
N ILE A 6 -15.65 16.05 17.09
CA ILE A 6 -14.32 15.42 16.88
C ILE A 6 -13.28 15.98 17.84
N ASP A 7 -13.43 17.24 18.24
CA ASP A 7 -12.53 17.93 19.19
C ASP A 7 -12.50 17.30 20.60
N ASP A 8 -13.51 16.49 20.93
CA ASP A 8 -13.58 15.79 22.21
C ASP A 8 -12.92 14.41 22.21
N ILE A 9 -12.31 13.98 21.07
CA ILE A 9 -11.64 12.70 20.98
C ILE A 9 -10.35 12.74 21.79
N LYS A 10 -10.19 11.78 22.69
CA LYS A 10 -8.94 11.51 23.40
C LYS A 10 -8.38 10.16 22.96
N ALA A 11 -7.07 10.06 22.94
CA ALA A 11 -6.42 8.76 22.74
C ALA A 11 -6.85 7.75 23.84
N PRO A 12 -6.94 6.44 23.53
CA PRO A 12 -6.61 5.85 22.22
C PRO A 12 -7.78 5.90 21.21
N ALA A 13 -7.43 5.90 19.92
CA ALA A 13 -8.35 5.72 18.82
C ALA A 13 -7.89 4.53 17.96
N TYR A 14 -8.85 3.69 17.55
CA TYR A 14 -8.62 2.49 16.77
C TYR A 14 -9.36 2.58 15.46
N LEU A 15 -8.65 2.31 14.34
CA LEU A 15 -9.24 2.20 13.01
C LEU A 15 -9.52 0.74 12.69
N PHE A 16 -10.74 0.47 12.23
CA PHE A 16 -11.15 -0.83 11.74
C PHE A 16 -11.50 -0.73 10.25
N ILE A 17 -10.92 -1.58 9.44
CA ILE A 17 -11.18 -1.71 8.00
C ILE A 17 -11.58 -3.15 7.72
N GLY A 18 -12.71 -3.35 7.06
CA GLY A 18 -13.26 -4.70 6.86
C GLY A 18 -13.65 -5.42 8.16
N GLY A 19 -13.72 -4.69 9.28
CA GLY A 19 -13.95 -5.26 10.61
C GLY A 19 -12.68 -5.61 11.39
N GLU A 20 -11.52 -5.58 10.74
CA GLU A 20 -10.22 -5.86 11.35
C GLU A 20 -9.56 -4.57 11.85
N VAL A 21 -8.91 -4.64 13.02
CA VAL A 21 -8.20 -3.49 13.59
C VAL A 21 -6.88 -3.25 12.87
N LEU A 22 -6.66 -2.00 12.45
CA LEU A 22 -5.38 -1.55 11.96
C LEU A 22 -4.68 -0.70 13.03
N PHE A 23 -3.51 -1.16 13.46
CA PHE A 23 -2.68 -0.40 14.38
C PHE A 23 -1.93 0.69 13.61
N MET A 24 -2.17 1.94 13.98
CA MET A 24 -1.58 3.09 13.32
C MET A 24 -0.37 3.61 14.09
N LYS A 25 0.71 3.94 13.37
CA LYS A 25 1.90 4.56 13.94
C LYS A 25 1.63 5.99 14.40
N GLU A 26 0.77 6.67 13.66
CA GLU A 26 0.46 8.08 13.85
C GLU A 26 -1.05 8.29 13.96
N ASN A 27 -1.47 9.53 14.00
CA ASN A 27 -2.86 9.90 14.10
C ASN A 27 -3.68 9.43 12.88
N ILE A 28 -4.89 8.94 13.16
CA ILE A 28 -5.88 8.69 12.12
C ILE A 28 -6.45 10.04 11.69
N LYS A 29 -6.29 10.38 10.42
CA LYS A 29 -6.80 11.62 9.84
C LYS A 29 -8.10 11.34 9.11
N VAL A 30 -9.17 12.03 9.51
CA VAL A 30 -10.47 11.99 8.83
C VAL A 30 -10.74 13.36 8.24
N GLN A 31 -10.95 13.43 6.94
CA GLN A 31 -11.18 14.69 6.25
C GLN A 31 -12.44 14.61 5.39
N LYS A 32 -13.33 15.59 5.55
CA LYS A 32 -14.44 15.78 4.62
C LYS A 32 -13.93 16.52 3.38
N VAL A 33 -14.12 15.94 2.23
CA VAL A 33 -13.85 16.55 0.93
C VAL A 33 -15.19 16.94 0.32
N SER A 34 -15.32 18.16 -0.13
CA SER A 34 -16.53 18.64 -0.83
C SER A 34 -16.13 19.53 -2.00
N THR A 35 -16.71 19.26 -3.14
CA THR A 35 -16.58 20.10 -4.32
C THR A 35 -17.82 20.98 -4.43
N ARG A 36 -17.61 22.26 -4.68
CA ARG A 36 -18.67 23.24 -4.85
C ARG A 36 -18.52 23.94 -6.19
N LEU A 37 -19.60 24.11 -6.86
CA LEU A 37 -19.69 24.90 -8.08
C LEU A 37 -20.27 26.26 -7.75
N ASP A 38 -19.56 27.32 -8.13
CA ASP A 38 -20.04 28.68 -7.98
C ASP A 38 -21.19 28.94 -8.98
N VAL A 39 -22.28 29.51 -8.49
CA VAL A 39 -23.39 29.93 -9.31
C VAL A 39 -23.25 31.42 -9.59
N PRO A 40 -22.76 31.83 -10.76
CA PRO A 40 -22.67 33.25 -11.11
C PRO A 40 -24.03 33.84 -11.42
N THR A 41 -24.23 35.12 -11.11
CA THR A 41 -25.34 35.90 -11.64
C THR A 41 -24.99 36.44 -13.02
N SER A 42 -26.00 37.02 -13.69
CA SER A 42 -25.81 37.73 -14.97
C SER A 42 -24.78 38.86 -14.93
N HIS A 43 -24.37 39.31 -13.75
CA HIS A 43 -23.37 40.36 -13.53
C HIS A 43 -22.04 39.83 -13.03
N ASN A 44 -21.76 38.52 -13.20
CA ASN A 44 -20.56 37.85 -12.68
C ASN A 44 -20.36 37.93 -11.15
N ILE A 45 -21.43 38.26 -10.43
CA ILE A 45 -21.41 38.21 -8.98
C ILE A 45 -21.78 36.83 -8.52
N LYS A 46 -21.01 36.25 -7.63
CA LYS A 46 -21.29 34.92 -7.04
C LYS A 46 -22.64 35.00 -6.27
N ALA A 47 -23.64 34.26 -6.76
CA ALA A 47 -24.95 34.20 -6.12
C ALA A 47 -25.04 33.14 -5.02
N GLY A 48 -24.15 32.15 -5.08
CA GLY A 48 -24.09 31.06 -4.13
C GLY A 48 -23.22 29.90 -4.61
N ASP A 49 -23.21 28.81 -3.88
CA ASP A 49 -22.52 27.57 -4.20
C ASP A 49 -23.51 26.43 -4.31
N ILE A 50 -23.33 25.58 -5.31
CA ILE A 50 -23.99 24.27 -5.39
C ILE A 50 -22.96 23.22 -4.97
N LEU A 51 -23.30 22.39 -3.99
CA LEU A 51 -22.50 21.24 -3.60
C LEU A 51 -22.66 20.15 -4.65
N THR A 52 -21.57 19.87 -5.38
CA THR A 52 -21.58 18.90 -6.47
C THR A 52 -21.05 17.53 -6.05
N ASP A 53 -20.22 17.48 -5.00
CA ASP A 53 -19.65 16.24 -4.55
C ASP A 53 -19.34 16.27 -3.04
N GLN A 54 -19.46 15.12 -2.40
CA GLN A 54 -19.07 14.91 -1.01
C GLN A 54 -18.40 13.55 -0.86
N ALA A 55 -17.25 13.54 -0.23
CA ALA A 55 -16.56 12.33 0.17
C ALA A 55 -15.93 12.50 1.55
N ILE A 56 -15.60 11.41 2.19
CA ILE A 56 -14.80 11.39 3.42
C ILE A 56 -13.56 10.59 3.11
N THR A 57 -12.40 11.16 3.39
CA THR A 57 -11.12 10.43 3.33
C THR A 57 -10.67 10.08 4.73
N ILE A 58 -10.24 8.85 4.91
CA ILE A 58 -9.64 8.32 6.12
C ILE A 58 -8.20 7.99 5.75
N LYS A 59 -7.22 8.50 6.51
CA LYS A 59 -5.81 8.28 6.23
C LYS A 59 -5.06 7.90 7.50
N GLY A 60 -4.03 7.08 7.33
CA GLY A 60 -3.14 6.70 8.42
C GLY A 60 -2.02 5.78 7.94
N SER A 61 -0.99 5.66 8.75
CA SER A 61 0.16 4.79 8.49
C SER A 61 0.09 3.56 9.41
N PRO A 62 -0.26 2.38 8.87
CA PRO A 62 -0.30 1.15 9.66
C PRO A 62 1.09 0.75 10.17
N VAL A 63 1.15 0.14 11.34
CA VAL A 63 2.41 -0.30 11.98
C VAL A 63 2.70 -1.77 11.73
N ALA A 64 1.67 -2.58 11.53
CA ALA A 64 1.80 -4.03 11.60
C ALA A 64 1.13 -4.74 10.43
N PHE A 65 1.76 -5.84 10.03
CA PHE A 65 1.30 -6.69 8.92
C PHE A 65 0.28 -7.76 9.32
N SER A 66 0.09 -8.07 10.59
CA SER A 66 -0.70 -9.23 11.00
C SER A 66 -2.16 -9.23 10.54
N ASN A 67 -2.73 -8.03 10.38
CA ASN A 67 -4.08 -7.83 9.85
C ASN A 67 -4.06 -7.14 8.48
N SER A 68 -2.93 -7.09 7.83
CA SER A 68 -2.72 -6.36 6.58
C SER A 68 -3.26 -7.08 5.35
N ASN A 69 -3.69 -8.34 5.46
CA ASN A 69 -4.48 -8.99 4.40
C ASN A 69 -5.63 -8.08 3.95
N VAL A 70 -6.29 -7.41 4.90
CA VAL A 70 -7.36 -6.45 4.60
C VAL A 70 -6.88 -5.26 3.77
N LEU A 71 -5.60 -4.88 3.89
CA LEU A 71 -5.01 -3.79 3.09
C LEU A 71 -4.80 -4.22 1.64
N PHE A 72 -4.49 -5.49 1.41
CA PHE A 72 -4.08 -6.00 0.11
C PHE A 72 -5.21 -6.73 -0.61
N ASP A 73 -6.07 -7.46 0.10
CA ASP A 73 -7.19 -8.20 -0.50
C ASP A 73 -8.19 -7.28 -1.23
N ALA A 74 -8.25 -6.01 -0.80
CA ALA A 74 -9.13 -5.01 -1.40
C ALA A 74 -8.53 -4.28 -2.61
N LEU A 75 -7.27 -4.55 -2.97
CA LEU A 75 -6.59 -3.85 -4.06
C LEU A 75 -6.86 -4.55 -5.40
N ALA A 76 -7.31 -3.78 -6.37
CA ALA A 76 -7.35 -4.20 -7.77
C ALA A 76 -6.03 -3.81 -8.43
N PHE A 77 -5.29 -4.81 -8.90
CA PHE A 77 -4.01 -4.60 -9.59
C PHE A 77 -4.11 -4.68 -11.12
N VAL A 78 -5.33 -4.75 -11.65
CA VAL A 78 -5.58 -4.83 -13.09
C VAL A 78 -6.16 -3.52 -13.59
N LYS A 79 -5.54 -2.95 -14.60
CA LYS A 79 -6.01 -1.72 -15.26
C LYS A 79 -7.44 -1.86 -15.76
N GLY A 80 -8.26 -0.84 -15.55
CA GLY A 80 -9.66 -0.82 -15.95
C GLY A 80 -10.61 -1.47 -14.94
N GLN A 81 -10.11 -2.14 -13.91
CA GLN A 81 -10.96 -2.66 -12.84
C GLN A 81 -11.47 -1.58 -11.91
N ARG A 82 -12.69 -1.76 -11.42
CA ARG A 82 -13.19 -0.98 -10.30
C ARG A 82 -12.51 -1.40 -9.02
N LEU A 83 -12.08 -0.42 -8.26
CA LEU A 83 -11.59 -0.67 -6.91
C LEU A 83 -12.74 -1.21 -6.05
N PRO A 84 -12.52 -2.32 -5.31
CA PRO A 84 -13.54 -2.91 -4.47
C PRO A 84 -13.94 -1.97 -3.33
N LYS A 85 -15.19 -2.09 -2.91
CA LYS A 85 -15.70 -1.41 -1.73
C LYS A 85 -15.50 -2.30 -0.51
N ILE A 86 -14.97 -1.71 0.54
CA ILE A 86 -14.74 -2.36 1.82
C ILE A 86 -15.86 -1.94 2.77
N ASP A 87 -16.62 -2.91 3.25
CA ASP A 87 -17.63 -2.71 4.27
C ASP A 87 -17.00 -2.69 5.68
N ASN A 88 -17.79 -2.38 6.71
CA ASN A 88 -17.38 -2.39 8.11
C ASN A 88 -16.12 -1.53 8.40
N CYS A 89 -16.07 -0.33 7.80
CA CYS A 89 -15.06 0.65 8.11
C CYS A 89 -15.55 1.55 9.26
N TYR A 90 -14.81 1.60 10.36
CA TYR A 90 -15.19 2.43 11.49
C TYR A 90 -13.99 2.80 12.37
N ILE A 91 -14.16 3.90 13.11
CA ILE A 91 -13.22 4.32 14.14
C ILE A 91 -13.90 4.19 15.49
N VAL A 92 -13.21 3.61 16.46
CA VAL A 92 -13.63 3.60 17.87
C VAL A 92 -12.62 4.41 18.66
N ALA A 93 -13.12 5.44 19.35
CA ALA A 93 -12.26 6.28 20.17
C ALA A 93 -12.92 6.64 21.49
N ARG A 94 -12.08 6.96 22.47
CA ARG A 94 -12.52 7.45 23.75
C ARG A 94 -12.71 8.96 23.68
N VAL A 95 -13.86 9.46 24.13
CA VAL A 95 -14.14 10.90 24.23
C VAL A 95 -13.79 11.46 25.60
N ALA A 96 -13.74 12.78 25.74
CA ALA A 96 -13.36 13.47 26.97
C ALA A 96 -14.18 13.05 28.20
N SER A 97 -15.45 12.70 28.01
CA SER A 97 -16.34 12.19 29.08
C SER A 97 -15.99 10.78 29.57
N GLY A 98 -15.00 10.12 28.99
CA GLY A 98 -14.60 8.74 29.30
C GLY A 98 -15.42 7.68 28.60
N LYS A 99 -16.44 8.03 27.82
CA LYS A 99 -17.24 7.12 27.02
C LYS A 99 -16.50 6.71 25.76
N TRP A 100 -16.86 5.55 25.22
CA TRP A 100 -16.41 5.10 23.90
C TRP A 100 -17.46 5.43 22.85
N VAL A 101 -17.00 5.91 21.71
CA VAL A 101 -17.84 6.30 20.59
C VAL A 101 -17.32 5.67 19.32
N LYS A 102 -18.24 5.17 18.50
CA LYS A 102 -17.97 4.55 17.22
C LYS A 102 -18.46 5.46 16.10
N TRP A 103 -17.58 5.77 15.17
CA TRP A 103 -17.88 6.42 13.89
C TRP A 103 -17.89 5.35 12.82
N SER A 104 -19.06 4.92 12.39
CA SER A 104 -19.23 3.95 11.33
C SER A 104 -19.34 4.68 9.98
N PHE A 105 -18.51 4.33 9.05
CA PHE A 105 -18.50 4.89 7.70
C PHE A 105 -19.30 4.03 6.73
N ALA A 106 -19.87 4.64 5.69
CA ALA A 106 -20.35 3.92 4.53
C ALA A 106 -19.19 3.16 3.86
N PRO A 107 -19.45 2.20 2.95
CA PRO A 107 -18.39 1.44 2.31
C PRO A 107 -17.29 2.33 1.72
N ALA A 108 -16.05 2.01 2.07
CA ALA A 108 -14.87 2.78 1.68
C ALA A 108 -14.11 2.09 0.53
N ILE A 109 -13.38 2.87 -0.24
CA ILE A 109 -12.49 2.38 -1.29
C ILE A 109 -11.06 2.69 -0.86
N HIS A 110 -10.20 1.70 -0.85
CA HIS A 110 -8.77 1.89 -0.61
C HIS A 110 -8.13 2.43 -1.90
N ASP A 111 -7.84 3.71 -1.93
CA ASP A 111 -7.41 4.42 -3.13
C ASP A 111 -6.08 5.17 -2.97
N THR A 112 -5.45 5.02 -1.83
CA THR A 112 -4.09 5.49 -1.59
C THR A 112 -3.32 4.39 -0.88
N ILE A 113 -2.27 3.90 -1.52
CA ILE A 113 -1.43 2.83 -0.99
C ILE A 113 -0.10 3.44 -0.62
N GLY A 114 0.27 3.30 0.65
CA GLY A 114 1.58 3.69 1.12
C GLY A 114 2.65 2.67 0.71
N SER A 115 3.90 3.09 0.77
CA SER A 115 5.04 2.19 0.58
C SER A 115 5.04 1.10 1.66
N ILE A 116 5.50 -0.09 1.28
CA ILE A 116 5.64 -1.24 2.16
C ILE A 116 7.13 -1.40 2.46
N THR A 117 7.52 -1.19 3.70
CA THR A 117 8.93 -1.29 4.12
C THR A 117 9.13 -2.55 4.96
N PHE A 118 10.18 -3.29 4.68
CA PHE A 118 10.60 -4.51 5.39
C PHE A 118 11.90 -4.28 6.11
N GLY A 119 12.13 -5.00 7.22
CA GLY A 119 13.34 -4.88 8.03
C GLY A 119 13.06 -4.34 9.44
N ALA A 120 14.09 -3.95 10.16
CA ALA A 120 14.02 -3.60 11.59
C ALA A 120 13.21 -2.31 11.90
N ASN A 121 12.95 -1.47 10.90
CA ASN A 121 12.24 -0.20 11.07
C ASN A 121 11.00 -0.16 10.19
N LEU A 122 9.92 -0.67 10.69
CA LEU A 122 8.68 -0.91 9.94
C LEU A 122 7.66 0.23 10.04
N PRO A 123 7.74 1.31 9.29
CA PRO A 123 6.53 2.04 8.97
C PRO A 123 6.06 1.73 7.56
N MET A 124 4.84 1.25 7.42
CA MET A 124 4.13 1.41 6.16
C MET A 124 3.93 2.90 5.89
N GLY A 125 3.95 3.30 4.63
CA GLY A 125 3.57 4.64 4.21
C GLY A 125 2.11 4.95 4.55
N GLU A 126 1.67 6.16 4.27
CA GLU A 126 0.29 6.59 4.49
C GLU A 126 -0.66 5.83 3.55
N HIS A 127 -1.61 5.11 4.09
CA HIS A 127 -2.73 4.51 3.39
C HIS A 127 -3.96 5.40 3.49
N GLY A 128 -4.81 5.38 2.44
CA GLY A 128 -6.01 6.19 2.40
C GLY A 128 -7.21 5.45 1.87
N TRP A 129 -8.34 5.69 2.50
CA TRP A 129 -9.65 5.15 2.13
C TRP A 129 -10.62 6.28 1.88
N THR A 130 -11.30 6.24 0.75
CA THR A 130 -12.32 7.23 0.40
C THR A 130 -13.71 6.62 0.50
N VAL A 131 -14.56 7.26 1.28
CA VAL A 131 -15.98 6.90 1.49
C VAL A 131 -16.82 7.75 0.55
N TYR A 132 -17.56 7.11 -0.34
CA TYR A 132 -18.45 7.78 -1.29
C TYR A 132 -19.92 7.62 -0.91
N PRO A 133 -20.78 8.58 -1.29
CA PRO A 133 -22.21 8.42 -1.12
C PRO A 133 -22.72 7.22 -1.94
N ASN A 134 -23.78 6.57 -1.41
CA ASN A 134 -24.46 5.55 -2.16
C ASN A 134 -25.35 6.23 -3.23
N PRO A 135 -25.12 6.01 -4.55
CA PRO A 135 -25.91 6.67 -5.59
C PRO A 135 -27.38 6.26 -5.59
N LEU A 136 -27.69 5.07 -5.05
CA LEU A 136 -29.08 4.58 -4.91
C LEU A 136 -29.77 5.16 -3.67
N LYS A 137 -29.00 5.68 -2.71
CA LYS A 137 -29.49 6.23 -1.45
C LYS A 137 -28.72 7.51 -1.11
N PRO A 138 -28.85 8.57 -1.89
CA PRO A 138 -28.03 9.78 -1.77
C PRO A 138 -28.24 10.54 -0.45
N ASN A 139 -29.34 10.27 0.26
CA ASN A 139 -29.65 10.88 1.54
C ASN A 139 -29.12 10.06 2.75
N GLU A 140 -28.51 8.90 2.52
CA GLU A 140 -27.90 8.13 3.59
C GLU A 140 -26.63 8.84 4.09
N PRO A 141 -26.46 9.01 5.42
CA PRO A 141 -25.30 9.69 5.94
C PRO A 141 -24.02 8.87 5.67
N LEU A 142 -22.95 9.54 5.27
CA LEU A 142 -21.63 8.90 5.08
C LEU A 142 -21.01 8.41 6.39
N VAL A 143 -21.42 9.00 7.51
CA VAL A 143 -20.94 8.64 8.85
C VAL A 143 -22.14 8.54 9.79
N LYS A 144 -22.17 7.46 10.57
CA LYS A 144 -23.08 7.29 11.71
C LYS A 144 -22.24 7.30 13.00
N VAL A 145 -22.73 7.98 14.03
CA VAL A 145 -22.02 8.11 15.31
C VAL A 145 -22.89 7.55 16.41
N GLU A 146 -22.35 6.61 17.17
CA GLU A 146 -23.07 5.93 18.27
C GLU A 146 -22.15 5.68 19.48
N GLU A 147 -22.75 5.61 20.67
CA GLU A 147 -22.02 5.14 21.87
C GLU A 147 -21.75 3.64 21.73
N THR A 148 -20.58 3.22 22.21
CA THR A 148 -20.16 1.81 22.18
C THR A 148 -19.39 1.45 23.43
N THR A 149 -18.95 0.21 23.53
CA THR A 149 -18.03 -0.26 24.58
C THR A 149 -16.58 -0.15 24.07
N ALA A 150 -15.62 -0.30 24.99
CA ALA A 150 -14.21 -0.40 24.61
C ALA A 150 -14.04 -1.55 23.58
N PRO A 151 -13.28 -1.32 22.50
CA PRO A 151 -13.04 -2.38 21.54
C PRO A 151 -12.19 -3.48 22.18
N VAL A 152 -12.49 -4.72 21.83
CA VAL A 152 -11.59 -5.83 22.13
C VAL A 152 -10.49 -5.78 21.05
N VAL A 153 -9.30 -5.39 21.47
CA VAL A 153 -8.12 -5.32 20.60
C VAL A 153 -7.21 -6.45 21.04
N SER A 154 -6.94 -7.41 20.15
CA SER A 154 -5.93 -8.45 20.38
C SER A 154 -4.58 -7.77 20.61
N ASN A 155 -3.79 -8.32 21.51
CA ASN A 155 -2.52 -7.71 21.92
C ASN A 155 -1.60 -7.46 20.71
N LEU A 156 -0.88 -6.35 20.75
CA LEU A 156 0.15 -5.99 19.76
C LEU A 156 1.21 -7.09 19.54
N GLU A 157 1.39 -7.99 20.51
CA GLU A 157 2.29 -9.13 20.42
C GLU A 157 1.92 -10.12 19.29
N ASP A 158 0.61 -10.24 18.98
CA ASP A 158 0.14 -11.01 17.83
C ASP A 158 0.12 -10.17 16.54
N ALA A 159 0.20 -8.86 16.66
CA ALA A 159 0.08 -7.93 15.52
C ALA A 159 1.36 -7.86 14.66
N GLY A 160 2.46 -8.40 15.08
CA GLY A 160 3.74 -8.14 14.41
C GLY A 160 4.69 -9.31 14.37
N LYS A 161 4.38 -10.35 13.62
CA LYS A 161 5.49 -11.13 13.04
C LYS A 161 6.06 -10.29 11.89
N PHE A 162 6.89 -9.36 12.29
CA PHE A 162 7.60 -8.50 11.36
C PHE A 162 8.54 -9.35 10.52
N MET A 163 8.56 -9.14 9.21
CA MET A 163 9.59 -9.69 8.35
C MET A 163 10.91 -8.97 8.66
N LEU A 164 11.56 -9.38 9.76
CA LEU A 164 12.85 -8.83 10.19
C LEU A 164 13.96 -9.17 9.19
N ARG A 165 13.80 -10.29 8.49
CA ARG A 165 14.70 -10.76 7.45
C ARG A 165 13.90 -10.91 6.16
N VAL A 166 14.38 -10.27 5.12
CA VAL A 166 13.78 -10.31 3.80
C VAL A 166 14.72 -11.06 2.87
N LEU A 167 14.16 -12.07 2.23
CA LEU A 167 14.83 -12.87 1.23
C LEU A 167 14.33 -12.45 -0.15
N GLY A 168 15.24 -12.34 -1.10
CA GLY A 168 14.95 -12.06 -2.48
C GLY A 168 15.16 -13.30 -3.36
N LYS A 169 14.34 -13.43 -4.41
CA LYS A 169 14.52 -14.37 -5.49
C LYS A 169 14.30 -13.64 -6.81
N TYR A 170 15.21 -13.78 -7.75
CA TYR A 170 15.08 -13.21 -9.09
C TYR A 170 15.15 -14.32 -10.13
N GLY A 171 14.05 -14.49 -10.88
CA GLY A 171 13.86 -15.66 -11.70
C GLY A 171 13.87 -16.97 -10.89
N ASP A 172 14.30 -18.05 -11.52
CA ASP A 172 14.42 -19.36 -10.86
C ASP A 172 15.83 -19.65 -10.33
N GLU A 173 16.82 -18.88 -10.74
CA GLU A 173 18.23 -19.19 -10.56
C GLU A 173 18.87 -18.48 -9.37
N LEU A 174 18.41 -17.29 -9.02
CA LEU A 174 19.05 -16.46 -8.01
C LEU A 174 18.21 -16.26 -6.76
N ALA A 175 18.73 -16.70 -5.62
CA ALA A 175 18.21 -16.38 -4.29
C ALA A 175 19.27 -15.60 -3.49
N PHE A 176 18.84 -14.54 -2.80
CA PHE A 176 19.72 -13.64 -2.06
C PHE A 176 19.10 -13.14 -0.77
N ASP A 177 19.94 -12.65 0.14
CA ASP A 177 19.52 -11.95 1.36
C ASP A 177 19.51 -10.44 1.14
N THR A 178 18.70 -9.69 1.90
CA THR A 178 18.68 -8.23 1.83
C THR A 178 18.73 -7.59 3.21
N ASP A 179 19.22 -6.35 3.29
CA ASP A 179 19.22 -5.53 4.51
C ASP A 179 17.81 -4.99 4.88
N GLY A 180 16.84 -5.31 4.10
CA GLY A 180 15.50 -4.78 4.11
C GLY A 180 15.10 -4.46 2.67
N ALA A 181 13.83 -4.17 2.47
CA ALA A 181 13.31 -3.78 1.18
C ALA A 181 12.21 -2.74 1.34
N ASN A 182 12.02 -1.93 0.33
CA ASN A 182 10.90 -1.01 0.22
C ASN A 182 10.18 -1.27 -1.10
N ILE A 183 8.87 -1.50 -1.03
CA ILE A 183 8.02 -1.62 -2.21
C ILE A 183 7.14 -0.38 -2.28
N ASP A 184 7.34 0.42 -3.31
CA ASP A 184 6.55 1.60 -3.60
C ASP A 184 5.45 1.23 -4.60
N ILE A 185 4.20 1.46 -4.21
CA ILE A 185 3.03 1.22 -5.03
C ILE A 185 2.34 2.56 -5.27
N SER A 186 2.21 2.96 -6.52
CA SER A 186 1.46 4.16 -6.89
C SER A 186 0.32 3.77 -7.82
N ILE A 187 -0.89 4.16 -7.46
CA ILE A 187 -2.09 3.93 -8.25
C ILE A 187 -2.65 5.25 -8.76
N SER A 188 -3.00 5.27 -10.03
CA SER A 188 -3.80 6.34 -10.64
C SER A 188 -5.21 5.84 -10.84
N THR A 189 -6.17 6.66 -10.49
CA THR A 189 -7.58 6.27 -10.53
C THR A 189 -8.45 7.32 -11.23
N GLU A 190 -9.49 6.86 -11.89
CA GLU A 190 -10.53 7.70 -12.46
C GLU A 190 -11.82 7.54 -11.65
N ASP A 191 -12.53 8.66 -11.44
CA ASP A 191 -13.79 8.65 -10.70
C ASP A 191 -14.90 7.99 -11.53
N ALA A 192 -15.57 7.02 -10.94
CA ALA A 192 -16.82 6.49 -11.50
C ALA A 192 -17.99 7.36 -11.06
N GLN A 193 -18.72 7.90 -12.03
CA GLN A 193 -19.83 8.84 -11.83
C GLN A 193 -21.11 8.27 -12.44
N ASN A 194 -22.27 8.68 -11.89
CA ASN A 194 -23.57 8.42 -12.49
C ASN A 194 -24.00 9.58 -13.39
N ASP A 195 -25.15 9.46 -14.03
CA ASP A 195 -25.73 10.48 -14.93
C ASP A 195 -25.96 11.84 -14.24
N ARG A 196 -25.99 11.87 -12.92
CA ARG A 196 -26.11 13.09 -12.10
C ARG A 196 -24.76 13.63 -11.64
N LEU A 197 -23.65 13.14 -12.19
CA LEU A 197 -22.29 13.49 -11.82
C LEU A 197 -21.92 13.17 -10.35
N ILE A 198 -22.71 12.32 -9.68
CA ILE A 198 -22.37 11.87 -8.32
C ILE A 198 -21.31 10.78 -8.42
N LYS A 199 -20.18 11.04 -7.80
CA LYS A 199 -19.09 10.06 -7.69
C LYS A 199 -19.49 8.97 -6.71
N TYR A 200 -19.32 7.73 -7.11
CA TYR A 200 -19.67 6.57 -6.28
C TYR A 200 -18.60 5.50 -6.22
N GLY A 201 -17.48 5.70 -6.87
CA GLY A 201 -16.39 4.74 -6.93
C GLY A 201 -15.20 5.25 -7.69
N LYS A 202 -14.21 4.39 -7.82
CA LYS A 202 -12.99 4.62 -8.61
C LYS A 202 -12.66 3.42 -9.47
N THR A 203 -12.11 3.68 -10.62
CA THR A 203 -11.55 2.68 -11.56
C THR A 203 -10.05 2.88 -11.63
N LEU A 204 -9.29 1.80 -11.58
CA LEU A 204 -7.85 1.85 -11.72
C LEU A 204 -7.48 2.21 -13.16
N SER A 205 -6.81 3.33 -13.37
CA SER A 205 -6.34 3.76 -14.69
C SER A 205 -4.89 3.36 -14.95
N ASP A 206 -4.05 3.36 -13.91
CA ASP A 206 -2.68 2.91 -13.98
C ASP A 206 -2.16 2.47 -12.62
N ILE A 207 -1.14 1.62 -12.63
CA ILE A 207 -0.40 1.18 -11.45
C ILE A 207 1.09 1.13 -11.77
N THR A 208 1.90 1.71 -10.90
CA THR A 208 3.34 1.54 -10.91
C THR A 208 3.78 0.86 -9.63
N VAL A 209 4.64 -0.12 -9.76
CA VAL A 209 5.21 -0.86 -8.64
C VAL A 209 6.70 -0.88 -8.82
N SER A 210 7.42 -0.44 -7.80
CA SER A 210 8.88 -0.53 -7.77
C SER A 210 9.35 -1.08 -6.44
N ALA A 211 10.45 -1.81 -6.44
CA ALA A 211 11.09 -2.31 -5.24
C ALA A 211 12.50 -1.75 -5.15
N LYS A 212 12.90 -1.39 -3.92
CA LYS A 212 14.25 -0.95 -3.60
C LYS A 212 14.80 -1.82 -2.49
N PHE A 213 16.00 -2.34 -2.69
CA PHE A 213 16.68 -3.16 -1.70
C PHE A 213 18.19 -3.18 -1.94
N LYS A 214 18.92 -3.55 -0.90
CA LYS A 214 20.35 -3.77 -0.97
C LYS A 214 20.62 -5.27 -0.83
N PRO A 215 21.03 -5.97 -1.91
CA PRO A 215 21.35 -7.39 -1.83
C PRO A 215 22.62 -7.61 -1.00
N ARG A 216 22.69 -8.77 -0.36
CA ARG A 216 23.86 -9.22 0.42
C ARG A 216 24.28 -10.60 -0.04
N ASN A 217 25.60 -10.87 0.13
CA ASN A 217 26.18 -12.19 -0.13
C ASN A 217 25.90 -12.70 -1.54
N ILE A 218 25.97 -11.82 -2.54
CA ILE A 218 25.85 -12.19 -3.95
C ILE A 218 27.21 -12.15 -4.62
N SER A 219 27.40 -13.03 -5.59
CA SER A 219 28.59 -13.08 -6.44
C SER A 219 28.56 -12.00 -7.54
N LEU A 220 29.64 -11.85 -8.27
CA LEU A 220 29.68 -10.96 -9.44
C LEU A 220 28.71 -11.44 -10.53
N ASP A 221 28.63 -12.74 -10.75
CA ASP A 221 27.72 -13.34 -11.74
C ASP A 221 26.24 -13.07 -11.35
N ASP A 222 25.94 -13.17 -10.06
CA ASP A 222 24.61 -12.84 -9.54
C ASP A 222 24.26 -11.35 -9.72
N TRP A 223 25.27 -10.49 -9.53
CA TRP A 223 25.10 -9.06 -9.75
C TRP A 223 24.82 -8.75 -11.22
N GLU A 224 25.55 -9.39 -12.15
CA GLU A 224 25.30 -9.28 -13.58
C GLU A 224 23.88 -9.74 -13.96
N LEU A 225 23.43 -10.84 -13.35
CA LEU A 225 22.07 -11.34 -13.54
C LEU A 225 21.00 -10.33 -13.05
N LEU A 226 21.19 -9.77 -11.85
CA LEU A 226 20.26 -8.79 -11.26
C LEU A 226 20.20 -7.49 -12.05
N THR A 227 21.33 -7.00 -12.53
CA THR A 227 21.42 -5.69 -13.18
C THR A 227 21.21 -5.75 -14.69
N GLY A 228 21.37 -6.93 -15.30
CA GLY A 228 21.37 -7.11 -16.75
C GLY A 228 22.64 -6.60 -17.44
N ILE A 229 23.70 -6.33 -16.68
CA ILE A 229 25.02 -5.91 -17.21
C ILE A 229 25.89 -7.17 -17.28
N THR A 230 26.11 -7.68 -18.49
CA THR A 230 26.74 -9.00 -18.70
C THR A 230 28.24 -8.98 -18.68
N SER A 231 28.91 -7.87 -19.02
CA SER A 231 30.35 -7.68 -18.81
C SER A 231 30.78 -6.23 -18.99
N ALA A 232 31.94 -5.88 -18.44
CA ALA A 232 32.54 -4.55 -18.64
C ALA A 232 32.81 -4.22 -20.12
N GLU A 233 32.99 -5.24 -20.97
CA GLU A 233 33.25 -5.09 -22.42
C GLU A 233 31.98 -4.73 -23.19
N GLU A 234 30.80 -5.02 -22.66
CA GLU A 234 29.49 -4.74 -23.25
C GLU A 234 28.86 -3.42 -22.76
N ILE A 235 29.46 -2.79 -21.78
CA ILE A 235 29.00 -1.47 -21.31
C ILE A 235 29.08 -0.46 -22.46
N GLY A 236 27.93 0.11 -22.80
CA GLY A 236 27.80 1.05 -23.91
C GLY A 236 27.41 0.42 -25.23
N THR A 237 27.28 -0.89 -25.31
CA THR A 237 26.66 -1.55 -26.47
C THR A 237 25.16 -1.68 -26.26
N PHE A 238 24.38 -1.28 -27.27
CA PHE A 238 22.93 -1.49 -27.26
C PHE A 238 22.61 -2.93 -27.66
N THR A 239 22.79 -3.88 -26.76
CA THR A 239 22.47 -5.29 -27.02
C THR A 239 20.96 -5.58 -27.04
N GLY A 240 20.15 -4.65 -26.61
CA GLY A 240 18.70 -4.65 -26.83
C GLY A 240 17.87 -5.63 -25.98
N VAL A 241 18.49 -6.47 -25.18
CA VAL A 241 17.78 -7.48 -24.39
C VAL A 241 18.10 -7.29 -22.92
N ASN A 242 17.23 -6.56 -22.22
CA ASN A 242 17.21 -6.67 -20.77
C ASN A 242 16.31 -7.85 -20.40
N THR A 243 16.87 -8.86 -19.77
CA THR A 243 16.10 -9.94 -19.18
C THR A 243 15.22 -9.37 -18.07
N CYS A 244 13.91 -9.57 -18.19
CA CYS A 244 12.97 -9.25 -17.12
C CYS A 244 12.51 -10.57 -16.52
N GLU A 245 12.82 -10.76 -15.25
CA GLU A 245 12.39 -11.93 -14.47
C GLU A 245 11.45 -11.52 -13.35
N ASP A 246 10.74 -12.45 -12.79
CA ASP A 246 9.92 -12.19 -11.60
C ASP A 246 10.83 -11.95 -10.39
N LEU A 247 10.66 -10.80 -9.73
CA LEU A 247 11.33 -10.51 -8.47
C LEU A 247 10.40 -10.84 -7.31
N VAL A 248 10.81 -11.81 -6.50
CA VAL A 248 10.11 -12.20 -5.29
C VAL A 248 10.83 -11.61 -4.08
N LEU A 249 10.11 -10.90 -3.23
CA LEU A 249 10.58 -10.45 -1.92
C LEU A 249 9.68 -11.08 -0.86
N GLN A 250 10.25 -11.84 0.06
CA GLN A 250 9.49 -12.64 1.00
C GLN A 250 10.13 -12.68 2.39
N GLY A 251 9.33 -13.00 3.39
CA GLY A 251 9.82 -13.38 4.70
C GLY A 251 10.48 -14.76 4.70
N ALA A 252 11.18 -15.08 5.77
CA ALA A 252 11.92 -16.34 5.91
C ALA A 252 11.06 -17.51 6.39
N LYS A 253 9.89 -17.25 6.96
CA LYS A 253 9.06 -18.24 7.63
C LYS A 253 7.78 -18.52 6.85
N LYS A 254 7.30 -19.75 6.95
CA LYS A 254 5.97 -20.14 6.48
C LYS A 254 4.90 -19.21 7.06
N GLY A 255 4.05 -18.71 6.17
CA GLY A 255 2.97 -17.76 6.51
C GLY A 255 3.39 -16.29 6.50
N ASP A 256 4.68 -15.99 6.33
CA ASP A 256 5.13 -14.61 6.07
C ASP A 256 4.61 -14.13 4.71
N PHE A 257 4.58 -12.82 4.51
CA PHE A 257 4.19 -12.24 3.22
C PHE A 257 5.22 -12.54 2.13
N MET A 258 4.70 -12.69 0.93
CA MET A 258 5.47 -12.82 -0.29
C MET A 258 4.92 -11.82 -1.31
N PHE A 259 5.80 -11.01 -1.86
CA PHE A 259 5.50 -10.02 -2.88
C PHE A 259 6.26 -10.37 -4.14
N THR A 260 5.54 -10.62 -5.23
CA THR A 260 6.12 -10.93 -6.52
C THR A 260 5.89 -9.77 -7.48
N LEU A 261 6.96 -9.09 -7.84
CA LEU A 261 6.95 -8.09 -8.91
C LEU A 261 7.13 -8.83 -10.23
N LYS A 262 6.11 -8.74 -11.08
CA LYS A 262 6.09 -9.46 -12.35
C LYS A 262 6.95 -8.79 -13.41
N SER A 263 7.78 -9.58 -14.07
CA SER A 263 8.72 -9.11 -15.11
C SER A 263 9.49 -7.88 -14.63
N ALA A 264 10.13 -7.98 -13.47
CA ALA A 264 10.83 -6.88 -12.84
C ALA A 264 12.16 -6.59 -13.57
N ARG A 265 12.48 -5.31 -13.71
CA ARG A 265 13.68 -4.84 -14.36
C ARG A 265 14.45 -3.93 -13.42
N CYS A 266 15.75 -4.15 -13.30
CA CYS A 266 16.65 -3.23 -12.61
C CYS A 266 16.74 -1.90 -13.36
N LYS A 267 16.61 -0.82 -12.62
CA LYS A 267 16.69 0.54 -13.14
C LYS A 267 17.95 1.21 -12.60
N ASP A 268 18.74 1.76 -13.52
CA ASP A 268 19.90 2.60 -13.19
C ASP A 268 20.81 1.98 -12.09
N PRO A 269 21.32 0.74 -12.29
CA PRO A 269 22.21 0.13 -11.31
C PRO A 269 23.47 0.97 -11.13
N SER A 270 23.89 1.10 -9.88
CA SER A 270 25.11 1.82 -9.51
C SER A 270 25.90 1.06 -8.47
N ASP A 271 27.22 1.22 -8.52
CA ASP A 271 28.15 0.67 -7.55
C ASP A 271 29.01 1.76 -6.96
N THR A 272 29.22 1.70 -5.65
CA THR A 272 30.14 2.61 -4.96
C THR A 272 31.41 1.88 -4.59
N PHE A 273 32.53 2.31 -5.18
CA PHE A 273 33.85 1.82 -4.83
C PHE A 273 34.49 2.71 -3.77
N SER A 274 34.72 2.17 -2.58
CA SER A 274 35.47 2.85 -1.53
C SER A 274 36.92 2.30 -1.47
N PRO A 275 37.90 3.07 -0.96
CA PRO A 275 39.28 2.57 -0.82
C PRO A 275 39.41 1.33 0.08
N LYS A 276 38.37 0.98 0.81
CA LYS A 276 38.40 -0.13 1.77
C LYS A 276 37.50 -1.29 1.35
N ASP A 277 36.39 -1.00 0.70
CA ASP A 277 35.38 -2.03 0.38
C ASP A 277 34.65 -1.64 -0.91
N ALA A 278 34.40 -2.62 -1.79
CA ALA A 278 33.40 -2.47 -2.83
C ALA A 278 32.02 -2.64 -2.19
N LEU A 279 31.22 -1.59 -2.21
CA LEU A 279 29.87 -1.64 -1.68
C LEU A 279 28.89 -1.62 -2.84
N MET A 280 28.03 -2.63 -2.92
CA MET A 280 26.86 -2.56 -3.78
C MET A 280 25.90 -1.50 -3.25
N ASP A 281 25.44 -0.65 -4.14
CA ASP A 281 24.42 0.34 -3.80
C ASP A 281 23.03 -0.29 -3.74
N GLU A 282 22.06 0.48 -3.32
CA GLU A 282 20.66 0.10 -3.36
C GLU A 282 20.20 -0.07 -4.81
N LEU A 283 19.67 -1.24 -5.14
CA LEU A 283 19.09 -1.53 -6.44
C LEU A 283 17.61 -1.15 -6.47
N THR A 284 17.18 -0.59 -7.59
CA THR A 284 15.76 -0.28 -7.85
C THR A 284 15.24 -1.14 -8.98
N PHE A 285 14.14 -1.83 -8.75
CA PHE A 285 13.45 -2.65 -9.74
C PHE A 285 12.06 -2.07 -10.03
N ASP A 286 11.73 -1.94 -11.31
CA ASP A 286 10.39 -1.57 -11.75
C ASP A 286 9.67 -2.82 -12.28
N ALA A 287 8.44 -3.07 -11.80
CA ALA A 287 7.61 -4.14 -12.33
C ALA A 287 6.98 -3.71 -13.67
N MET A 288 7.24 -4.49 -14.70
CA MET A 288 6.69 -4.26 -16.04
C MET A 288 5.30 -4.90 -16.20
N GLY A 289 5.00 -5.93 -15.40
CA GLY A 289 3.77 -6.70 -15.47
C GLY A 289 3.89 -7.92 -16.39
N ASP A 290 2.77 -8.55 -16.64
CA ASP A 290 2.69 -9.64 -17.60
C ASP A 290 2.81 -9.14 -19.07
N ASN A 291 2.63 -10.03 -20.05
CA ASN A 291 2.76 -9.70 -21.48
C ASN A 291 1.85 -8.55 -21.97
N PHE A 292 0.86 -8.17 -21.18
CA PHE A 292 -0.07 -7.07 -21.45
C PHE A 292 0.17 -5.85 -20.56
N GLY A 293 1.18 -5.91 -19.68
CA GLY A 293 1.46 -4.86 -18.69
C GLY A 293 0.50 -4.84 -17.49
N ASP A 294 -0.32 -5.88 -17.38
CA ASP A 294 -1.21 -6.09 -16.22
C ASP A 294 -0.49 -6.93 -15.13
N ASN A 295 -1.12 -7.11 -13.97
CA ASN A 295 -0.63 -7.95 -12.88
C ASN A 295 0.82 -7.65 -12.45
N LYS A 296 1.15 -6.37 -12.27
CA LYS A 296 2.51 -5.96 -11.90
C LYS A 296 2.95 -6.46 -10.52
N LEU A 297 2.00 -6.71 -9.63
CA LEU A 297 2.27 -7.17 -8.27
C LEU A 297 1.32 -8.30 -7.89
N VAL A 298 1.89 -9.41 -7.43
CA VAL A 298 1.14 -10.51 -6.82
C VAL A 298 1.55 -10.60 -5.35
N ILE A 299 0.55 -10.65 -4.47
CA ILE A 299 0.76 -10.76 -3.04
C ILE A 299 0.29 -12.13 -2.59
N GLY A 300 1.14 -12.83 -1.87
CA GLY A 300 0.88 -14.16 -1.36
C GLY A 300 1.51 -14.36 0.01
N THR A 301 1.57 -15.61 0.42
CA THR A 301 2.23 -16.03 1.65
C THR A 301 3.25 -17.12 1.35
N VAL A 302 4.32 -17.14 2.13
CA VAL A 302 5.37 -18.16 2.04
C VAL A 302 4.78 -19.52 2.42
N ALA A 303 4.88 -20.48 1.51
CA ALA A 303 4.30 -21.82 1.69
C ALA A 303 5.11 -22.70 2.64
N GLU A 304 6.44 -22.55 2.63
CA GLU A 304 7.38 -23.33 3.43
C GLU A 304 8.51 -22.43 3.93
N ASP A 305 9.13 -22.80 5.06
CA ASP A 305 10.30 -22.05 5.57
C ASP A 305 11.42 -22.03 4.52
N PHE A 306 11.98 -20.87 4.28
CA PHE A 306 13.07 -20.73 3.32
C PHE A 306 14.34 -21.41 3.87
N GLN A 307 14.87 -22.32 3.11
CA GLN A 307 16.17 -22.94 3.37
C GLN A 307 17.14 -22.47 2.29
N PHE A 308 18.20 -21.78 2.70
CA PHE A 308 19.35 -21.63 1.79
C PHE A 308 19.91 -23.03 1.51
N ALA A 309 20.21 -23.34 0.28
CA ALA A 309 20.94 -24.54 -0.05
C ALA A 309 22.22 -24.57 0.82
N ASP A 310 22.36 -25.62 1.62
CA ASP A 310 23.40 -25.75 2.65
C ASP A 310 24.77 -25.39 2.07
N GLU A 311 25.46 -24.40 2.67
CA GLU A 311 26.90 -24.17 2.52
C GLU A 311 27.74 -25.28 3.14
N SER A 312 27.14 -26.39 3.56
CA SER A 312 27.84 -27.51 4.25
C SER A 312 28.47 -28.53 3.31
N ALA A 313 28.64 -28.19 2.01
CA ALA A 313 29.35 -29.04 1.04
C ALA A 313 30.57 -28.34 0.44
N GLN A 314 31.41 -27.74 1.27
CA GLN A 314 32.81 -27.41 0.91
C GLN A 314 33.77 -27.95 1.94
#